data_c7cda5e593e65c7bff2c8834348fec6b
#
_entry.id   c7cda5e593e65c7bff2c8834348fec6b
#
_cell.length_a   1.000
_cell.length_b   1.000
_cell.length_c   1.000
_cell.angle_alpha   90.00
_cell.angle_beta   90.00
_cell.angle_gamma   90.00
#
_symmetry.space_group_name_H-M   'P 1'
#
loop_
_entity.id
_entity.type
_entity.pdbx_description
1 polymer ?
#
loop_
_entity_poly.entity_id
_entity_poly.type
_entity_poly.pdbx_seq_one_letter_code
_entity_poly.pdbx_strand_id
1 'polypeptide(L)'
;SAASDVYKRQLIPKCVYTNPEIASIGKNLEQAKKAGIKAKSIKVPFKAIGKAIIEDVTQSKGFCEMVVNKDDDEIIGLNMIGPHVTELINEISLLQFMNGSSLELGLTTHAHPSLSEVVMELGLKANGQAIHV
;
A
#
# COMPACT_ATOMS: atom_id res chain seq x y z
N SER A 1 -3.43 6.57 -24.97
CA SER A 1 -4.80 6.46 -25.51
C SER A 1 -5.81 6.97 -24.49
N ALA A 2 -7.00 7.36 -24.92
CA ALA A 2 -8.06 7.85 -24.04
C ALA A 2 -8.42 6.82 -22.93
N ALA A 3 -8.41 5.52 -23.23
CA ALA A 3 -8.65 4.47 -22.27
C ALA A 3 -7.54 4.39 -21.22
N SER A 4 -6.28 4.55 -21.61
CA SER A 4 -5.14 4.61 -20.70
C SER A 4 -5.23 5.83 -19.79
N ASP A 5 -5.66 6.98 -20.30
CA ASP A 5 -5.80 8.22 -19.54
C ASP A 5 -6.96 8.13 -18.53
N VAL A 6 -8.07 7.51 -18.91
CA VAL A 6 -9.20 7.24 -17.99
C VAL A 6 -8.77 6.30 -16.86
N TYR A 7 -8.02 5.23 -17.17
CA TYR A 7 -7.49 4.31 -16.17
C TYR A 7 -6.57 5.03 -15.18
N LYS A 8 -5.63 5.84 -15.67
CA LYS A 8 -4.72 6.62 -14.83
C LYS A 8 -5.42 7.64 -13.95
N ARG A 9 -6.52 8.24 -14.41
CA ARG A 9 -7.35 9.15 -13.59
C ARG A 9 -8.03 8.44 -12.42
N GLN A 10 -8.25 7.14 -12.49
CA GLN A 10 -8.82 6.34 -11.39
C GLN A 10 -7.82 6.06 -10.28
N LEU A 11 -6.52 6.30 -10.52
CA LEU A 11 -5.43 6.10 -9.56
C LEU A 11 -5.07 7.39 -8.80
N ILE A 12 -6.07 8.18 -8.45
CA ILE A 12 -5.88 9.39 -7.67
C ILE A 12 -5.91 9.05 -6.18
N PRO A 13 -4.86 9.36 -5.41
CA PRO A 13 -4.87 9.19 -3.97
C PRO A 13 -5.97 10.01 -3.30
N LYS A 14 -6.64 9.41 -2.34
CA LYS A 14 -7.65 10.06 -1.47
C LYS A 14 -7.10 10.10 -0.07
N CYS A 15 -7.03 11.29 0.52
CA CYS A 15 -6.44 11.51 1.83
C CYS A 15 -7.43 12.19 2.78
N VAL A 16 -7.46 11.72 4.03
CA VAL A 16 -8.21 12.34 5.12
C VAL A 16 -7.22 12.67 6.25
N TYR A 17 -7.09 13.95 6.56
CA TYR A 17 -6.09 14.49 7.50
C TYR A 17 -6.60 14.48 8.94
N THR A 18 -7.08 13.34 9.37
CA THR A 18 -7.49 13.08 10.76
C THR A 18 -6.30 12.57 11.60
N ASN A 19 -6.51 12.24 12.86
CA ASN A 19 -5.54 11.59 13.70
C ASN A 19 -6.14 10.26 14.23
N PRO A 20 -5.71 9.10 13.73
CA PRO A 20 -4.70 8.88 12.67
C PRO A 20 -5.18 9.32 11.28
N GLU A 21 -4.23 9.59 10.39
CA GLU A 21 -4.51 9.89 8.98
C GLU A 21 -5.04 8.65 8.24
N ILE A 22 -5.80 8.89 7.18
CA ILE A 22 -6.30 7.84 6.29
C ILE A 22 -5.91 8.19 4.86
N ALA A 23 -5.40 7.21 4.13
CA ALA A 23 -5.09 7.36 2.71
C ALA A 23 -5.51 6.11 1.94
N SER A 24 -5.98 6.30 0.72
CA SER A 24 -6.36 5.18 -0.15
C SER A 24 -6.10 5.52 -1.62
N ILE A 25 -5.86 4.49 -2.41
CA ILE A 25 -5.74 4.57 -3.87
C ILE A 25 -6.24 3.28 -4.49
N GLY A 26 -6.87 3.38 -5.66
CA GLY A 26 -7.37 2.22 -6.40
C GLY A 26 -8.57 1.55 -5.73
N LYS A 27 -8.69 0.23 -5.93
CA LYS A 27 -9.82 -0.57 -5.47
C LYS A 27 -9.49 -1.34 -4.20
N ASN A 28 -10.45 -1.44 -3.29
CA ASN A 28 -10.38 -2.41 -2.20
C ASN A 28 -10.70 -3.83 -2.71
N LEU A 29 -10.56 -4.83 -1.83
CA LEU A 29 -10.75 -6.23 -2.21
C LEU A 29 -12.15 -6.51 -2.77
N GLU A 30 -13.19 -5.96 -2.16
CA GLU A 30 -14.57 -6.14 -2.60
C GLU A 30 -14.81 -5.52 -3.99
N GLN A 31 -14.34 -4.31 -4.20
CA GLN A 31 -14.43 -3.62 -5.49
C GLN A 31 -13.67 -4.36 -6.60
N ALA A 32 -12.48 -4.89 -6.28
CA ALA A 32 -11.69 -5.68 -7.21
C ALA A 32 -12.43 -6.96 -7.62
N LYS A 33 -13.01 -7.69 -6.66
CA LYS A 33 -13.80 -8.90 -6.93
C LYS A 33 -15.04 -8.60 -7.76
N LYS A 34 -15.76 -7.52 -7.46
CA LYS A 34 -16.92 -7.08 -8.27
C LYS A 34 -16.54 -6.73 -9.70
N ALA A 35 -15.31 -6.25 -9.93
CA ALA A 35 -14.78 -5.96 -11.25
C ALA A 35 -14.28 -7.22 -11.99
N GLY A 36 -14.42 -8.40 -11.43
CA GLY A 36 -13.98 -9.67 -12.02
C GLY A 36 -12.49 -9.95 -11.90
N ILE A 37 -11.77 -9.23 -11.02
CA ILE A 37 -10.34 -9.41 -10.79
C ILE A 37 -10.13 -10.50 -9.75
N LYS A 38 -9.26 -11.47 -10.03
CA LYS A 38 -8.80 -12.46 -9.06
C LYS A 38 -7.83 -11.80 -8.08
N ALA A 39 -8.38 -11.15 -7.06
CA ALA A 39 -7.60 -10.35 -6.12
C ALA A 39 -7.38 -11.08 -4.79
N LYS A 40 -6.27 -10.75 -4.14
CA LYS A 40 -5.98 -11.08 -2.74
C LYS A 40 -5.61 -9.82 -1.98
N SER A 41 -5.83 -9.83 -0.67
CA SER A 41 -5.48 -8.75 0.24
C SER A 41 -4.27 -9.15 1.09
N ILE A 42 -3.33 -8.22 1.24
CA ILE A 42 -2.16 -8.34 2.11
C ILE A 42 -2.22 -7.22 3.13
N LYS A 43 -2.06 -7.55 4.41
CA LYS A 43 -2.17 -6.59 5.50
C LYS A 43 -0.93 -6.60 6.38
N VAL A 44 -0.42 -5.40 6.70
CA VAL A 44 0.72 -5.19 7.60
C VAL A 44 0.33 -4.12 8.62
N PRO A 45 0.38 -4.43 9.92
CA PRO A 45 0.12 -3.43 10.97
C PRO A 45 1.36 -2.55 11.18
N PHE A 46 1.15 -1.25 11.48
CA PHE A 46 2.26 -0.34 11.79
C PHE A 46 3.08 -0.76 13.01
N LYS A 47 2.48 -1.45 13.97
CA LYS A 47 3.22 -1.98 15.13
C LYS A 47 4.35 -2.96 14.77
N ALA A 48 4.34 -3.50 13.56
CA ALA A 48 5.43 -4.33 13.06
C ALA A 48 6.65 -3.51 12.59
N ILE A 49 6.50 -2.19 12.47
CA ILE A 49 7.54 -1.29 11.97
C ILE A 49 8.17 -0.53 13.13
N GLY A 50 9.48 -0.73 13.33
CA GLY A 50 10.21 -0.16 14.46
C GLY A 50 10.10 1.37 14.60
N LYS A 51 10.09 2.09 13.48
CA LYS A 51 9.94 3.55 13.48
C LYS A 51 8.61 4.03 14.07
N ALA A 52 7.50 3.33 13.76
CA ALA A 52 6.19 3.66 14.31
C ALA A 52 6.15 3.51 15.84
N ILE A 53 6.87 2.52 16.39
CA ILE A 53 6.99 2.30 17.83
C ILE A 53 7.83 3.41 18.48
N ILE A 54 8.90 3.85 17.83
CA ILE A 54 9.80 4.88 18.35
C ILE A 54 9.11 6.24 18.40
N GLU A 55 8.31 6.58 17.38
CA GLU A 55 7.68 7.91 17.31
C GLU A 55 6.52 8.06 18.31
N ASP A 56 5.63 7.10 18.37
CA ASP A 56 4.50 7.12 19.30
C ASP A 56 3.80 5.76 19.34
N VAL A 57 3.71 5.15 20.49
CA VAL A 57 2.98 3.89 20.71
C VAL A 57 1.51 4.02 20.33
N THR A 58 0.91 5.21 20.45
CA THR A 58 -0.49 5.43 20.06
C THR A 58 -0.67 5.43 18.54
N GLN A 59 0.33 5.88 17.81
CA GLN A 59 0.32 5.91 16.34
C GLN A 59 0.62 4.56 15.70
N SER A 60 1.16 3.60 16.46
CA SER A 60 1.42 2.24 15.99
C SER A 60 0.15 1.41 15.76
N LYS A 61 -1.03 1.94 16.09
CA LYS A 61 -2.31 1.23 15.99
C LYS A 61 -2.85 1.06 14.56
N GLY A 62 -2.31 1.78 13.60
CA GLY A 62 -2.77 1.72 12.22
C GLY A 62 -2.32 0.45 11.49
N PHE A 63 -2.79 0.32 10.27
CA PHE A 63 -2.42 -0.76 9.36
C PHE A 63 -2.44 -0.29 7.91
N CYS A 64 -1.77 -1.06 7.06
CA CYS A 64 -1.84 -0.92 5.62
C CYS A 64 -2.39 -2.21 5.02
N GLU A 65 -3.28 -2.09 4.04
CA GLU A 65 -3.86 -3.21 3.32
C GLU A 65 -3.71 -2.99 1.82
N MET A 66 -2.95 -3.85 1.19
CA MET A 66 -2.71 -3.84 -0.25
C MET A 66 -3.53 -4.92 -0.93
N VAL A 67 -4.15 -4.57 -2.06
CA VAL A 67 -4.88 -5.52 -2.91
C VAL A 67 -4.08 -5.74 -4.18
N VAL A 68 -3.78 -7.01 -4.48
CA VAL A 68 -3.03 -7.40 -5.67
C VAL A 68 -3.80 -8.39 -6.52
N ASN A 69 -3.55 -8.35 -7.82
CA ASN A 69 -4.04 -9.33 -8.77
C ASN A 69 -3.20 -10.61 -8.63
N LYS A 70 -3.84 -11.76 -8.43
CA LYS A 70 -3.16 -13.06 -8.27
C LYS A 70 -2.47 -13.56 -9.54
N ASP A 71 -2.90 -13.09 -10.71
CA ASP A 71 -2.39 -13.59 -11.99
C ASP A 71 -1.07 -12.92 -12.40
N ASP A 72 -0.91 -11.61 -12.15
CA ASP A 72 0.23 -10.83 -12.62
C ASP A 72 0.91 -9.98 -11.53
N ASP A 73 0.44 -10.09 -10.28
CA ASP A 73 0.97 -9.35 -9.13
C ASP A 73 0.80 -7.82 -9.23
N GLU A 74 -0.08 -7.35 -10.11
CA GLU A 74 -0.42 -5.93 -10.23
C GLU A 74 -1.03 -5.40 -8.93
N ILE A 75 -0.59 -4.24 -8.49
CA ILE A 75 -1.18 -3.56 -7.33
C ILE A 75 -2.49 -2.89 -7.76
N ILE A 76 -3.62 -3.43 -7.29
CA ILE A 76 -4.97 -2.96 -7.60
C ILE A 76 -5.37 -1.79 -6.72
N GLY A 77 -4.91 -1.78 -5.48
CA GLY A 77 -5.19 -0.70 -4.55
C GLY A 77 -4.47 -0.83 -3.23
N LEU A 78 -4.49 0.26 -2.47
CA LEU A 78 -3.93 0.33 -1.14
C LEU A 78 -4.83 1.17 -0.24
N ASN A 79 -5.06 0.71 0.98
CA ASN A 79 -5.74 1.43 2.04
C ASN A 79 -4.82 1.50 3.25
N MET A 80 -4.67 2.68 3.83
CA MET A 80 -3.77 2.94 4.95
C MET A 80 -4.47 3.75 6.02
N ILE A 81 -4.27 3.37 7.28
CA ILE A 81 -4.65 4.15 8.46
C ILE A 81 -3.42 4.19 9.37
N GLY A 82 -2.94 5.38 9.70
CA GLY A 82 -1.79 5.50 10.58
C GLY A 82 -0.98 6.77 10.38
N PRO A 83 0.21 6.83 10.98
CA PRO A 83 1.06 8.02 10.92
C PRO A 83 1.57 8.28 9.51
N HIS A 84 1.44 9.53 9.06
CA HIS A 84 1.99 10.04 7.79
C HIS A 84 1.56 9.24 6.54
N VAL A 85 0.44 8.52 6.60
CA VAL A 85 -0.01 7.71 5.45
C VAL A 85 -0.36 8.57 4.24
N THR A 86 -0.73 9.84 4.43
CA THR A 86 -0.96 10.79 3.34
C THR A 86 0.30 11.12 2.54
N GLU A 87 1.48 10.97 3.16
CA GLU A 87 2.77 11.05 2.49
C GLU A 87 3.18 9.70 1.88
N LEU A 88 3.02 8.61 2.63
CA LEU A 88 3.43 7.27 2.22
C LEU A 88 2.68 6.77 0.97
N ILE A 89 1.44 7.17 0.79
CA ILE A 89 0.60 6.73 -0.35
C ILE A 89 1.19 7.13 -1.71
N ASN A 90 2.01 8.17 -1.76
CA ASN A 90 2.57 8.68 -3.00
C ASN A 90 3.54 7.70 -3.68
N GLU A 91 4.25 6.87 -2.91
CA GLU A 91 5.10 5.81 -3.44
C GLU A 91 4.29 4.81 -4.27
N ILE A 92 3.13 4.44 -3.77
CA ILE A 92 2.22 3.51 -4.48
C ILE A 92 1.59 4.17 -5.70
N SER A 93 1.25 5.45 -5.59
CA SER A 93 0.76 6.22 -6.75
C SER A 93 1.76 6.22 -7.90
N LEU A 94 3.03 6.47 -7.60
CA LEU A 94 4.11 6.42 -8.59
C LEU A 94 4.28 5.02 -9.18
N LEU A 95 4.32 3.99 -8.31
CA LEU A 95 4.50 2.61 -8.73
C LEU A 95 3.37 2.16 -9.67
N GLN A 96 2.12 2.47 -9.33
CA GLN A 96 0.97 2.16 -10.18
C GLN A 96 1.03 2.91 -11.52
N PHE A 97 1.44 4.17 -11.51
CA PHE A 97 1.60 4.95 -12.74
C PHE A 97 2.63 4.32 -13.68
N MET A 98 3.67 3.72 -13.14
CA MET A 98 4.73 3.02 -13.86
C MET A 98 4.40 1.55 -14.17
N ASN A 99 3.21 1.06 -13.82
CA ASN A 99 2.78 -0.33 -13.96
C ASN A 99 3.67 -1.32 -13.20
N GLY A 100 4.23 -0.90 -12.06
CA GLY A 100 5.00 -1.76 -11.18
C GLY A 100 4.11 -2.74 -10.41
N SER A 101 4.72 -3.82 -9.93
CA SER A 101 4.05 -4.88 -9.16
C SER A 101 4.47 -4.86 -7.69
N SER A 102 3.86 -5.72 -6.89
CA SER A 102 4.24 -5.87 -5.49
C SER A 102 5.67 -6.41 -5.32
N LEU A 103 6.21 -7.10 -6.34
CA LEU A 103 7.59 -7.59 -6.34
C LEU A 103 8.59 -6.42 -6.31
N GLU A 104 8.44 -5.45 -7.22
CA GLU A 104 9.31 -4.27 -7.25
C GLU A 104 9.22 -3.48 -5.95
N LEU A 105 8.03 -3.37 -5.37
CA LEU A 105 7.83 -2.71 -4.08
C LEU A 105 8.63 -3.40 -2.96
N GLY A 106 8.56 -4.72 -2.88
CA GLY A 106 9.28 -5.51 -1.88
C GLY A 106 10.79 -5.51 -2.07
N LEU A 107 11.27 -5.50 -3.32
CA LEU A 107 12.69 -5.51 -3.65
C LEU A 107 13.34 -4.12 -3.59
N THR A 108 12.56 -3.04 -3.58
CA THR A 108 13.09 -1.69 -3.43
C THR A 108 13.65 -1.49 -2.03
N THR A 109 14.91 -1.08 -1.94
CA THR A 109 15.54 -0.76 -0.64
C THR A 109 14.92 0.51 -0.08
N HIS A 110 14.32 0.40 1.10
CA HIS A 110 13.77 1.53 1.85
C HIS A 110 14.73 1.97 2.95
N ALA A 111 14.65 3.24 3.31
CA ALA A 111 15.45 3.76 4.42
C ALA A 111 15.07 3.07 5.74
N HIS A 112 16.07 2.73 6.55
CA HIS A 112 15.88 2.15 7.87
C HIS A 112 16.53 3.03 8.94
N PRO A 113 15.84 3.39 10.06
CA PRO A 113 14.42 3.10 10.30
C PRO A 113 13.50 4.14 9.64
N SER A 114 12.41 3.72 9.03
CA SER A 114 11.42 4.63 8.44
C SER A 114 10.01 4.04 8.47
N LEU A 115 9.00 4.89 8.39
CA LEU A 115 7.60 4.45 8.25
C LEU A 115 7.33 3.83 6.89
N SER A 116 8.07 4.22 5.86
CA SER A 116 7.94 3.66 4.50
C SER A 116 8.30 2.18 4.42
N GLU A 117 8.99 1.61 5.42
CA GLU A 117 9.22 0.16 5.50
C GLU A 117 7.91 -0.65 5.55
N VAL A 118 6.78 -0.04 5.94
CA VAL A 118 5.47 -0.71 5.90
C VAL A 118 5.06 -1.09 4.48
N VAL A 119 5.35 -0.25 3.49
CA VAL A 119 5.04 -0.57 2.09
C VAL A 119 5.99 -1.60 1.51
N MET A 120 7.26 -1.57 1.90
CA MET A 120 8.22 -2.64 1.58
C MET A 120 7.74 -3.99 2.13
N GLU A 121 7.32 -4.04 3.39
CA GLU A 121 6.79 -5.26 4.03
C GLU A 121 5.54 -5.78 3.33
N LEU A 122 4.65 -4.90 2.86
CA LEU A 122 3.50 -5.32 2.04
C LEU A 122 3.96 -6.06 0.77
N GLY A 123 4.94 -5.50 0.06
CA GLY A 123 5.52 -6.12 -1.13
C GLY A 123 6.18 -7.46 -0.82
N LEU A 124 7.00 -7.53 0.21
CA LEU A 124 7.66 -8.76 0.65
C LEU A 124 6.65 -9.82 1.09
N LYS A 125 5.64 -9.43 1.86
CA LYS A 125 4.59 -10.35 2.31
C LYS A 125 3.76 -10.89 1.14
N ALA A 126 3.46 -10.06 0.16
CA ALA A 126 2.76 -10.50 -1.06
C ALA A 126 3.52 -11.61 -1.79
N ASN A 127 4.84 -11.62 -1.70
CA ASN A 127 5.75 -12.57 -2.34
C ASN A 127 6.28 -13.65 -1.37
N GLY A 128 5.73 -13.77 -0.17
CA GLY A 128 6.12 -14.79 0.81
C GLY A 128 7.49 -14.57 1.46
N GLN A 129 8.01 -13.34 1.44
CA GLN A 129 9.36 -12.98 1.92
C GLN A 129 9.36 -11.96 3.07
N ALA A 130 8.24 -11.79 3.75
CA ALA A 130 8.12 -10.82 4.84
C ALA A 130 9.18 -11.04 5.93
N ILE A 131 9.77 -9.95 6.44
CA ILE A 131 10.83 -9.96 7.44
C ILE A 131 10.26 -9.73 8.84
N HIS A 132 9.29 -8.82 8.99
CA HIS A 132 8.76 -8.39 10.29
C HIS A 132 7.34 -8.89 10.60
N VAL A 133 6.72 -9.62 9.68
CA VAL A 133 5.31 -10.03 9.82
C VAL A 133 5.12 -11.51 9.49
#